data_5776529a150db48d00b8d3dfa57124b1
#
_entry.id   5776529a150db48d00b8d3dfa57124b1
#
_cell.length_a   1.000
_cell.length_b   1.000
_cell.length_c   1.000
_cell.angle_alpha   90.00
_cell.angle_beta   90.00
_cell.angle_gamma   90.00
#
_symmetry.space_group_name_H-M   'P 1'
#
loop_
_entity.id
_entity.type
_entity.pdbx_description
1 polymer ?
#
loop_
_entity_poly.entity_id
_entity_poly.type
_entity_poly.pdbx_seq_one_letter_code
_entity_poly.pdbx_strand_id
1 'polypeptide(L)'
;MCIAYEAVAWGAYVSTWQDSLRIIKKVDRANFGMCWDAFHVLARIWGSCALPSGKIEGGDEALRRSLEELVDVLRGEDGEKIFYVQLSDGEFYDPPLGEGHKFWVQGMDERLIWSRNTRPFPLESEFGGYFPIGEVIKLILTEGRFQGWVSFEIFDWRMRDEKFLPEQAAERGWKSWVELNII
;
A
#
# COMPACT_ATOMS: atom_id res chain seq x y z
N MET A 1 10.63 22.07 -6.15
CA MET A 1 9.82 21.30 -5.17
C MET A 1 8.69 20.60 -5.91
N CYS A 2 8.50 19.31 -5.70
CA CYS A 2 7.40 18.54 -6.23
C CYS A 2 6.38 18.23 -5.13
N ILE A 3 5.13 18.04 -5.52
CA ILE A 3 4.03 17.61 -4.64
C ILE A 3 3.56 16.26 -5.18
N ALA A 4 3.55 15.25 -4.34
CA ALA A 4 2.99 13.95 -4.65
C ALA A 4 1.65 13.77 -3.92
N TYR A 5 0.58 13.53 -4.68
CA TYR A 5 -0.77 13.36 -4.17
C TYR A 5 -1.07 11.87 -3.99
N GLU A 6 -1.51 11.51 -2.81
CA GLU A 6 -1.82 10.13 -2.45
C GLU A 6 -3.32 9.92 -2.26
N ALA A 7 -3.85 8.85 -2.84
CA ALA A 7 -5.19 8.37 -2.58
C ALA A 7 -5.16 7.40 -1.40
N VAL A 8 -5.88 7.69 -0.34
CA VAL A 8 -5.97 6.82 0.83
C VAL A 8 -7.21 5.93 0.78
N ALA A 9 -7.09 4.66 1.20
CA ALA A 9 -8.16 3.66 1.07
C ALA A 9 -9.49 4.03 1.74
N TRP A 10 -9.46 4.90 2.75
CA TRP A 10 -10.65 5.43 3.44
C TRP A 10 -11.11 6.79 2.93
N GLY A 11 -10.54 7.28 1.83
CA GLY A 11 -10.90 8.57 1.25
C GLY A 11 -12.37 8.62 0.84
N ALA A 12 -13.07 9.68 1.23
CA ALA A 12 -14.51 9.84 0.92
C ALA A 12 -14.77 10.16 -0.57
N TYR A 13 -13.84 10.86 -1.22
CA TYR A 13 -13.99 11.33 -2.61
C TYR A 13 -12.86 10.84 -3.52
N VAL A 14 -11.70 10.57 -2.96
CA VAL A 14 -10.52 10.08 -3.68
C VAL A 14 -9.98 8.91 -2.88
N SER A 15 -10.29 7.70 -3.30
CA SER A 15 -9.94 6.47 -2.60
C SER A 15 -9.27 5.42 -3.47
N THR A 16 -9.11 5.73 -4.76
CA THR A 16 -8.39 4.89 -5.71
C THR A 16 -7.27 5.69 -6.37
N TRP A 17 -6.22 5.01 -6.80
CA TRP A 17 -5.13 5.66 -7.52
C TRP A 17 -5.60 6.27 -8.85
N GLN A 18 -6.64 5.70 -9.48
CA GLN A 18 -7.26 6.24 -10.70
C GLN A 18 -7.91 7.60 -10.43
N ASP A 19 -8.58 7.75 -9.26
CA ASP A 19 -9.14 9.04 -8.85
C ASP A 19 -8.05 10.09 -8.66
N SER A 20 -6.95 9.70 -8.02
CA SER A 20 -5.77 10.55 -7.83
C SER A 20 -5.19 10.98 -9.18
N LEU A 21 -4.97 10.04 -10.10
CA LEU A 21 -4.45 10.34 -11.44
C LEU A 21 -5.36 11.32 -12.19
N ARG A 22 -6.68 11.12 -12.11
CA ARG A 22 -7.65 12.03 -12.74
C ARG A 22 -7.55 13.47 -12.22
N ILE A 23 -7.28 13.65 -10.91
CA ILE A 23 -7.05 14.97 -10.33
C ILE A 23 -5.71 15.54 -10.80
N ILE A 24 -4.65 14.73 -10.79
CA ILE A 24 -3.32 15.14 -11.23
C ILE A 24 -3.35 15.64 -12.68
N LYS A 25 -4.06 14.92 -13.55
CA LYS A 25 -4.25 15.33 -14.95
C LYS A 25 -5.03 16.65 -15.07
N LYS A 26 -6.00 16.90 -14.20
CA LYS A 26 -6.74 18.19 -14.18
C LYS A 26 -5.91 19.35 -13.67
N VAL A 27 -5.01 19.10 -12.70
CA VAL A 27 -4.08 20.12 -12.19
C VAL A 27 -3.04 20.48 -13.24
N ASP A 28 -2.62 19.53 -14.05
CA ASP A 28 -1.72 19.66 -15.18
C ASP A 28 -0.46 20.52 -14.89
N ARG A 29 0.28 20.14 -13.86
CA ARG A 29 1.56 20.75 -13.49
C ARG A 29 2.66 19.72 -13.50
N ALA A 30 3.83 20.07 -14.03
CA ALA A 30 4.99 19.17 -14.09
C ALA A 30 5.49 18.78 -12.69
N ASN A 31 5.26 19.61 -11.69
CA ASN A 31 5.67 19.36 -10.30
C ASN A 31 4.55 18.83 -9.40
N PHE A 32 3.44 18.38 -9.98
CA PHE A 32 2.34 17.75 -9.26
C PHE A 32 2.10 16.35 -9.83
N GLY A 33 2.29 15.33 -9.01
CA GLY A 33 2.21 13.94 -9.42
C GLY A 33 1.65 13.05 -8.32
N MET A 34 1.81 11.75 -8.46
CA MET A 34 1.25 10.73 -7.60
C MET A 34 2.32 10.11 -6.69
N CYS A 35 1.95 9.90 -5.44
CA CYS A 35 2.45 8.83 -4.61
C CYS A 35 1.53 7.62 -4.81
N TRP A 36 2.04 6.52 -5.33
CA TRP A 36 1.30 5.27 -5.46
C TRP A 36 1.66 4.36 -4.29
N ASP A 37 0.77 4.28 -3.28
CA ASP A 37 0.95 3.42 -2.11
C ASP A 37 0.23 2.10 -2.31
N ALA A 38 1.00 1.00 -2.31
CA ALA A 38 0.50 -0.35 -2.51
C ALA A 38 -0.51 -0.77 -1.42
N PHE A 39 -0.31 -0.37 -0.16
CA PHE A 39 -1.25 -0.69 0.91
C PHE A 39 -2.63 -0.13 0.61
N HIS A 40 -2.72 1.14 0.21
CA HIS A 40 -4.01 1.77 -0.05
C HIS A 40 -4.73 1.15 -1.24
N VAL A 41 -4.00 0.76 -2.26
CA VAL A 41 -4.58 0.03 -3.39
C VAL A 41 -5.11 -1.33 -2.94
N LEU A 42 -4.28 -2.13 -2.27
CA LEU A 42 -4.64 -3.47 -1.83
C LEU A 42 -5.77 -3.46 -0.79
N ALA A 43 -5.71 -2.58 0.20
CA ALA A 43 -6.75 -2.44 1.21
C ALA A 43 -8.08 -1.91 0.64
N ARG A 44 -8.07 -1.30 -0.56
CA ARG A 44 -9.29 -0.81 -1.20
C ARG A 44 -10.00 -1.87 -2.03
N ILE A 45 -9.24 -2.72 -2.74
CA ILE A 45 -9.82 -3.60 -3.77
C ILE A 45 -9.58 -5.09 -3.53
N TRP A 46 -8.66 -5.48 -2.65
CA TRP A 46 -8.25 -6.87 -2.49
C TRP A 46 -8.37 -7.39 -1.06
N GLY A 47 -7.72 -6.74 -0.10
CA GLY A 47 -7.65 -7.17 1.29
C GLY A 47 -8.74 -6.58 2.17
N SER A 48 -9.04 -7.27 3.28
CA SER A 48 -9.98 -6.79 4.29
C SER A 48 -9.55 -7.23 5.68
N CYS A 49 -9.40 -6.30 6.59
CA CYS A 49 -9.15 -6.60 8.00
C CYS A 49 -10.41 -6.97 8.78
N ALA A 50 -11.61 -6.77 8.19
CA ALA A 50 -12.90 -7.04 8.83
C ALA A 50 -13.55 -8.35 8.39
N LEU A 51 -13.05 -8.99 7.34
CA LEU A 51 -13.56 -10.27 6.86
C LEU A 51 -12.72 -11.45 7.39
N PRO A 52 -13.33 -12.56 7.82
CA PRO A 52 -12.60 -13.73 8.28
C PRO A 52 -11.63 -14.32 7.23
N SER A 53 -11.95 -14.16 5.95
CA SER A 53 -11.10 -14.58 4.85
C SER A 53 -9.87 -13.68 4.64
N GLY A 54 -9.85 -12.49 5.23
CA GLY A 54 -8.88 -11.44 4.93
C GLY A 54 -9.01 -10.83 3.53
N LYS A 55 -10.02 -11.24 2.74
CA LYS A 55 -10.10 -10.94 1.31
C LYS A 55 -11.48 -10.46 0.90
N ILE A 56 -11.51 -9.44 0.06
CA ILE A 56 -12.74 -8.96 -0.60
C ILE A 56 -13.14 -9.95 -1.69
N GLU A 57 -14.43 -10.28 -1.79
CA GLU A 57 -14.94 -11.11 -2.87
C GLU A 57 -14.66 -10.48 -4.24
N GLY A 58 -14.10 -11.27 -5.17
CA GLY A 58 -13.66 -10.76 -6.48
C GLY A 58 -12.38 -9.93 -6.43
N GLY A 59 -11.71 -9.83 -5.28
CA GLY A 59 -10.53 -8.99 -5.09
C GLY A 59 -9.36 -9.35 -6.00
N ASP A 60 -9.14 -10.64 -6.30
CA ASP A 60 -8.06 -11.06 -7.20
C ASP A 60 -8.24 -10.51 -8.62
N GLU A 61 -9.47 -10.58 -9.13
CA GLU A 61 -9.79 -10.06 -10.45
C GLU A 61 -9.74 -8.52 -10.48
N ALA A 62 -10.19 -7.87 -9.40
CA ALA A 62 -10.13 -6.42 -9.27
C ALA A 62 -8.66 -5.94 -9.23
N LEU A 63 -7.81 -6.64 -8.49
CA LEU A 63 -6.39 -6.35 -8.41
C LEU A 63 -5.71 -6.54 -9.77
N ARG A 64 -5.94 -7.67 -10.42
CA ARG A 64 -5.38 -7.94 -11.76
C ARG A 64 -5.69 -6.82 -12.74
N ARG A 65 -6.97 -6.41 -12.85
CA ARG A 65 -7.38 -5.31 -13.74
C ARG A 65 -6.73 -3.99 -13.36
N SER A 66 -6.67 -3.68 -12.06
CA SER A 66 -6.05 -2.44 -11.59
C SER A 66 -4.56 -2.38 -11.89
N LEU A 67 -3.86 -3.51 -11.81
CA LEU A 67 -2.44 -3.58 -12.12
C LEU A 67 -2.16 -3.54 -13.63
N GLU A 68 -3.00 -4.16 -14.45
CA GLU A 68 -2.92 -4.04 -15.92
C GLU A 68 -3.06 -2.58 -16.36
N GLU A 69 -4.07 -1.87 -15.81
CA GLU A 69 -4.26 -0.44 -16.05
C GLU A 69 -3.06 0.40 -15.58
N LEU A 70 -2.48 0.06 -14.41
CA LEU A 70 -1.29 0.75 -13.91
C LEU A 70 -0.08 0.56 -14.83
N VAL A 71 0.12 -0.64 -15.36
CA VAL A 71 1.19 -0.94 -16.33
C VAL A 71 1.02 -0.10 -17.60
N ASP A 72 -0.20 0.01 -18.10
CA ASP A 72 -0.49 0.83 -19.28
C ASP A 72 -0.20 2.31 -19.02
N VAL A 73 -0.56 2.82 -17.83
CA VAL A 73 -0.24 4.19 -17.42
C VAL A 73 1.27 4.39 -17.31
N LEU A 74 1.99 3.47 -16.66
CA LEU A 74 3.46 3.56 -16.48
C LEU A 74 4.22 3.53 -17.81
N ARG A 75 3.72 2.80 -18.82
CA ARG A 75 4.29 2.74 -20.15
C ARG A 75 3.91 3.92 -21.04
N GLY A 76 2.84 4.64 -20.68
CA GLY A 76 2.31 5.78 -21.40
C GLY A 76 2.90 7.12 -20.96
N GLU A 77 2.35 8.20 -21.52
CA GLU A 77 2.76 9.57 -21.19
C GLU A 77 2.50 9.95 -19.72
N ASP A 78 1.47 9.34 -19.11
CA ASP A 78 1.10 9.61 -17.73
C ASP A 78 2.06 8.93 -16.70
N GLY A 79 2.94 8.06 -17.14
CA GLY A 79 3.92 7.39 -16.27
C GLY A 79 4.83 8.36 -15.54
N GLU A 80 5.19 9.49 -16.16
CA GLU A 80 5.98 10.55 -15.53
C GLU A 80 5.26 11.24 -14.37
N LYS A 81 3.93 11.07 -14.26
CA LYS A 81 3.13 11.59 -13.16
C LYS A 81 3.19 10.72 -11.90
N ILE A 82 3.72 9.51 -11.97
CA ILE A 82 3.95 8.65 -10.81
C ILE A 82 5.36 8.93 -10.29
N PHE A 83 5.45 9.74 -9.23
CA PHE A 83 6.72 10.25 -8.73
C PHE A 83 7.47 9.23 -7.89
N TYR A 84 6.74 8.47 -7.10
CA TYR A 84 7.29 7.36 -6.33
C TYR A 84 6.23 6.35 -5.91
N VAL A 85 6.70 5.17 -5.51
CA VAL A 85 5.92 4.05 -5.03
C VAL A 85 6.22 3.84 -3.55
N GLN A 86 5.17 3.67 -2.74
CA GLN A 86 5.30 3.27 -1.34
C GLN A 86 4.86 1.82 -1.16
N LEU A 87 5.59 1.10 -0.33
CA LEU A 87 5.35 -0.30 -0.04
C LEU A 87 5.21 -0.53 1.46
N SER A 88 4.23 -1.31 1.82
CA SER A 88 4.13 -2.03 3.09
C SER A 88 3.25 -3.25 2.87
N ASP A 89 3.28 -4.17 3.82
CA ASP A 89 2.29 -5.24 3.88
C ASP A 89 1.06 -4.81 4.68
N GLY A 90 0.02 -5.63 4.71
CA GLY A 90 -1.11 -5.54 5.60
C GLY A 90 -1.18 -6.77 6.50
N GLU A 91 -1.32 -6.59 7.81
CA GLU A 91 -1.44 -7.69 8.76
C GLU A 91 -2.81 -8.34 8.63
N PHE A 92 -2.84 -9.67 8.49
CA PHE A 92 -4.06 -10.45 8.59
C PHE A 92 -4.56 -10.45 10.04
N TYR A 93 -5.86 -10.22 10.23
CA TYR A 93 -6.48 -10.23 11.54
C TYR A 93 -7.26 -11.52 11.81
N ASP A 94 -6.87 -12.18 12.89
CA ASP A 94 -7.60 -13.30 13.48
C ASP A 94 -7.66 -13.11 15.01
N PRO A 95 -8.85 -12.81 15.58
CA PRO A 95 -10.14 -12.57 14.89
C PRO A 95 -10.15 -11.28 14.03
N PRO A 96 -11.08 -11.17 13.05
CA PRO A 96 -11.24 -9.97 12.24
C PRO A 96 -11.55 -8.72 13.06
N LEU A 97 -11.27 -7.54 12.49
CA LEU A 97 -11.56 -6.26 13.11
C LEU A 97 -13.07 -6.13 13.38
N GLY A 98 -13.42 -5.89 14.62
CA GLY A 98 -14.78 -5.72 15.08
C GLY A 98 -14.79 -5.30 16.54
N GLU A 99 -15.98 -5.15 17.11
CA GLU A 99 -16.14 -4.83 18.53
C GLU A 99 -15.39 -5.85 19.41
N GLY A 100 -14.55 -5.36 20.33
CA GLY A 100 -13.68 -6.19 21.17
C GLY A 100 -12.29 -6.47 20.59
N HIS A 101 -12.04 -6.18 19.33
CA HIS A 101 -10.67 -6.25 18.79
C HIS A 101 -9.81 -5.12 19.37
N LYS A 102 -8.52 -5.40 19.69
CA LYS A 102 -7.60 -4.45 20.36
C LYS A 102 -7.45 -3.08 19.68
N PHE A 103 -7.67 -3.03 18.37
CA PHE A 103 -7.56 -1.79 17.59
C PHE A 103 -8.93 -1.18 17.24
N TRP A 104 -10.02 -1.83 17.62
CA TRP A 104 -11.35 -1.34 17.27
C TRP A 104 -11.62 0.04 17.86
N VAL A 105 -12.10 0.94 17.02
CA VAL A 105 -12.57 2.27 17.41
C VAL A 105 -13.92 2.50 16.77
N GLN A 106 -14.96 2.67 17.58
CA GLN A 106 -16.32 2.89 17.11
C GLN A 106 -16.40 4.12 16.21
N GLY A 107 -17.02 3.95 15.02
CA GLY A 107 -17.23 5.02 14.06
C GLY A 107 -16.01 5.40 13.22
N MET A 108 -14.88 4.73 13.40
CA MET A 108 -13.72 4.91 12.53
C MET A 108 -13.74 3.91 11.38
N ASP A 109 -13.36 4.36 10.18
CA ASP A 109 -13.21 3.48 9.02
C ASP A 109 -12.18 2.37 9.31
N GLU A 110 -12.55 1.13 8.99
CA GLU A 110 -11.73 -0.06 9.24
C GLU A 110 -10.36 0.00 8.56
N ARG A 111 -10.29 0.57 7.35
CA ARG A 111 -9.04 0.71 6.60
C ARG A 111 -8.12 1.74 7.23
N LEU A 112 -8.69 2.80 7.83
CA LEU A 112 -7.92 3.78 8.59
C LEU A 112 -7.32 3.16 9.86
N ILE A 113 -8.12 2.35 10.58
CA ILE A 113 -7.63 1.59 11.75
C ILE A 113 -6.50 0.67 11.33
N TRP A 114 -6.70 -0.07 10.25
CA TRP A 114 -5.73 -1.02 9.71
C TRP A 114 -4.42 -0.33 9.32
N SER A 115 -4.51 0.71 8.49
CA SER A 115 -3.35 1.48 8.04
C SER A 115 -2.52 2.05 9.20
N ARG A 116 -3.17 2.56 10.25
CA ARG A 116 -2.46 3.21 11.35
C ARG A 116 -1.75 2.25 12.30
N ASN A 117 -2.09 0.96 12.29
CA ASN A 117 -1.64 0.06 13.34
C ASN A 117 -0.83 -1.13 12.83
N THR A 118 -1.09 -1.61 11.62
CA THR A 118 -0.63 -2.95 11.22
C THR A 118 -0.21 -2.99 9.76
N ARG A 119 0.72 -2.10 9.44
CA ARG A 119 1.47 -2.11 8.19
C ARG A 119 2.92 -2.56 8.48
N PRO A 120 3.19 -3.88 8.52
CA PRO A 120 4.55 -4.40 8.62
C PRO A 120 5.33 -4.13 7.34
N PHE A 121 6.62 -4.41 7.34
CA PHE A 121 7.40 -4.41 6.12
C PHE A 121 6.87 -5.45 5.14
N PRO A 122 7.03 -5.23 3.81
CA PRO A 122 6.66 -6.22 2.81
C PRO A 122 7.25 -7.61 3.09
N LEU A 123 6.44 -8.66 2.88
CA LEU A 123 6.80 -10.07 3.03
C LEU A 123 7.06 -10.54 4.47
N GLU A 124 6.80 -9.73 5.48
CA GLU A 124 6.92 -10.13 6.90
C GLU A 124 5.73 -11.01 7.35
N SER A 125 5.68 -12.25 6.85
CA SER A 125 4.64 -13.22 7.24
C SER A 125 4.65 -13.54 8.74
N GLU A 126 5.81 -13.47 9.40
CA GLU A 126 5.96 -13.63 10.85
C GLU A 126 5.24 -12.55 11.66
N PHE A 127 4.95 -11.41 11.05
CA PHE A 127 4.14 -10.32 11.62
C PHE A 127 2.75 -10.24 11.00
N GLY A 128 2.32 -11.31 10.31
CA GLY A 128 1.00 -11.43 9.74
C GLY A 128 0.83 -10.76 8.38
N GLY A 129 1.91 -10.32 7.74
CA GLY A 129 1.89 -9.82 6.37
C GLY A 129 1.34 -10.87 5.40
N TYR A 130 0.36 -10.50 4.56
CA TYR A 130 -0.29 -11.45 3.65
C TYR A 130 -0.67 -10.85 2.29
N PHE A 131 -0.36 -9.60 2.06
CA PHE A 131 -0.60 -8.97 0.76
C PHE A 131 0.28 -9.60 -0.34
N PRO A 132 -0.20 -9.69 -1.59
CA PRO A 132 0.60 -10.18 -2.72
C PRO A 132 1.63 -9.13 -3.17
N ILE A 133 2.32 -8.52 -2.22
CA ILE A 133 3.17 -7.33 -2.45
C ILE A 133 4.38 -7.64 -3.34
N GLY A 134 4.95 -8.86 -3.24
CA GLY A 134 6.06 -9.29 -4.09
C GLY A 134 5.66 -9.37 -5.57
N GLU A 135 4.45 -9.86 -5.86
CA GLU A 135 3.92 -9.92 -7.22
C GLU A 135 3.63 -8.51 -7.76
N VAL A 136 3.05 -7.66 -6.91
CA VAL A 136 2.71 -6.27 -7.25
C VAL A 136 3.96 -5.49 -7.63
N ILE A 137 4.99 -5.49 -6.80
CA ILE A 137 6.21 -4.73 -7.08
C ILE A 137 6.97 -5.28 -8.28
N LYS A 138 7.03 -6.61 -8.42
CA LYS A 138 7.64 -7.23 -9.59
C LYS A 138 6.96 -6.75 -10.88
N LEU A 139 5.65 -6.74 -10.92
CA LEU A 139 4.90 -6.28 -12.09
C LEU A 139 5.16 -4.80 -12.39
N ILE A 140 5.18 -3.93 -11.39
CA ILE A 140 5.46 -2.50 -11.53
C ILE A 140 6.86 -2.28 -12.13
N LEU A 141 7.87 -3.00 -11.64
CA LEU A 141 9.26 -2.84 -12.09
C LEU A 141 9.52 -3.49 -13.45
N THR A 142 9.01 -4.71 -13.68
CA THR A 142 9.31 -5.45 -14.92
C THR A 142 8.37 -5.07 -16.05
N GLU A 143 7.06 -5.16 -15.81
CA GLU A 143 6.06 -4.87 -16.84
C GLU A 143 5.82 -3.36 -17.00
N GLY A 144 5.66 -2.65 -15.89
CA GLY A 144 5.49 -1.20 -15.86
C GLY A 144 6.76 -0.44 -16.22
N ARG A 145 7.93 -1.05 -16.05
CA ARG A 145 9.26 -0.43 -16.25
C ARG A 145 9.45 0.84 -15.42
N PHE A 146 8.87 0.88 -14.23
CA PHE A 146 8.99 2.02 -13.33
C PHE A 146 10.47 2.27 -12.96
N GLN A 147 10.90 3.53 -13.08
CA GLN A 147 12.29 3.96 -12.82
C GLN A 147 12.39 4.98 -11.66
N GLY A 148 11.26 5.26 -11.00
CA GLY A 148 11.20 6.22 -9.91
C GLY A 148 11.67 5.65 -8.57
N TRP A 149 11.43 6.42 -7.51
CA TRP A 149 11.78 6.03 -6.16
C TRP A 149 10.79 4.99 -5.60
N VAL A 150 11.32 4.00 -4.91
CA VAL A 150 10.56 3.05 -4.11
C VAL A 150 10.94 3.25 -2.65
N SER A 151 9.96 3.36 -1.78
CA SER A 151 10.15 3.56 -0.34
C SER A 151 9.25 2.63 0.47
N PHE A 152 9.59 2.42 1.73
CA PHE A 152 8.70 1.79 2.69
C PHE A 152 7.92 2.86 3.46
N GLU A 153 6.62 2.60 3.69
CA GLU A 153 5.79 3.35 4.61
C GLU A 153 5.18 2.40 5.64
N ILE A 154 5.78 2.36 6.83
CA ILE A 154 5.51 1.34 7.85
C ILE A 154 4.78 1.95 9.04
N PHE A 155 3.66 1.32 9.41
CA PHE A 155 2.89 1.66 10.60
C PHE A 155 2.62 0.40 11.44
N ASP A 156 3.68 -0.24 11.88
CA ASP A 156 3.60 -1.42 12.74
C ASP A 156 3.51 -0.98 14.22
N TRP A 157 2.41 -1.36 14.88
CA TRP A 157 2.18 -1.03 16.30
C TRP A 157 3.28 -1.53 17.22
N ARG A 158 3.99 -2.60 16.84
CA ARG A 158 5.11 -3.17 17.62
C ARG A 158 6.27 -2.19 17.73
N MET A 159 6.44 -1.30 16.78
CA MET A 159 7.47 -0.26 16.78
C MET A 159 7.18 0.90 17.74
N ARG A 160 5.99 0.91 18.38
CA ARG A 160 5.64 1.91 19.40
C ARG A 160 6.05 1.49 20.80
N ASP A 161 6.54 0.26 20.98
CA ASP A 161 7.10 -0.19 22.25
C ASP A 161 8.39 0.59 22.54
N GLU A 162 8.52 1.14 23.76
CA GLU A 162 9.69 1.92 24.18
C GLU A 162 11.00 1.11 24.13
N LYS A 163 10.91 -0.21 24.14
CA LYS A 163 12.05 -1.12 24.00
C LYS A 163 12.42 -1.43 22.56
N PHE A 164 11.59 -1.01 21.60
CA PHE A 164 11.87 -1.21 20.20
C PHE A 164 12.91 -0.20 19.72
N LEU A 165 14.04 -0.69 19.24
CA LEU A 165 15.16 0.15 18.80
C LEU A 165 15.07 0.45 17.30
N PRO A 166 15.48 1.65 16.86
CA PRO A 166 15.52 2.01 15.43
C PRO A 166 16.35 1.04 14.58
N GLU A 167 17.40 0.46 15.14
CA GLU A 167 18.26 -0.53 14.49
C GLU A 167 17.48 -1.79 14.10
N GLN A 168 16.52 -2.21 14.94
CA GLN A 168 15.65 -3.34 14.65
C GLN A 168 14.74 -3.05 13.45
N ALA A 169 14.22 -1.81 13.34
CA ALA A 169 13.46 -1.39 12.16
C ALA A 169 14.33 -1.40 10.90
N ALA A 170 15.56 -0.89 10.99
CA ALA A 170 16.50 -0.88 9.88
C ALA A 170 16.85 -2.29 9.39
N GLU A 171 17.08 -3.23 10.34
CA GLU A 171 17.36 -4.63 10.02
C GLU A 171 16.17 -5.31 9.35
N ARG A 172 14.96 -5.13 9.89
CA ARG A 172 13.72 -5.62 9.28
C ARG A 172 13.51 -5.06 7.87
N GLY A 173 13.67 -3.76 7.71
CA GLY A 173 13.54 -3.10 6.41
C GLY A 173 14.57 -3.59 5.40
N TRP A 174 15.82 -3.78 5.82
CA TRP A 174 16.84 -4.35 4.95
C TRP A 174 16.53 -5.79 4.53
N LYS A 175 16.11 -6.64 5.46
CA LYS A 175 15.71 -8.02 5.17
C LYS A 175 14.56 -8.05 4.15
N SER A 176 13.51 -7.28 4.39
CA SER A 176 12.38 -7.14 3.46
C SER A 176 12.82 -6.66 2.07
N TRP A 177 13.71 -5.67 2.03
CA TRP A 177 14.23 -5.14 0.76
C TRP A 177 14.99 -6.20 -0.05
N VAL A 178 15.85 -6.97 0.59
CA VAL A 178 16.59 -8.08 -0.04
C VAL A 178 15.62 -9.19 -0.51
N GLU A 179 14.61 -9.51 0.28
CA GLU A 179 13.65 -10.56 -0.04
C GLU A 179 12.74 -10.17 -1.22
N LEU A 180 12.39 -8.90 -1.34
CA LEU A 180 11.66 -8.38 -2.51
C LEU A 180 12.45 -8.54 -3.83
N ASN A 181 13.76 -8.80 -3.74
CA ASN A 181 14.65 -8.96 -4.89
C ASN A 181 14.53 -7.80 -5.91
N ILE A 182 14.51 -6.59 -5.37
CA ILE A 182 14.37 -5.35 -6.16
C ILE A 182 15.74 -4.90 -6.72
N ILE A 183 16.83 -5.49 -6.25
CA ILE A 183 18.21 -5.17 -6.62
C ILE A 183 18.71 -6.12 -7.70
#